data_8d3cf81bb07e2a474a9faa98c7a0757b
#
_entry.id   8d3cf81bb07e2a474a9faa98c7a0757b
#
_cell.length_a   1.000
_cell.length_b   1.000
_cell.length_c   1.000
_cell.angle_alpha   90.00
_cell.angle_beta   90.00
_cell.angle_gamma   90.00
#
_symmetry.space_group_name_H-M   'P 1'
#
loop_
_entity.id
_entity.type
_entity.pdbx_description
1 polymer ?
#
loop_
_entity_poly.entity_id
_entity_poly.type
_entity_poly.pdbx_seq_one_letter_code
_entity_poly.pdbx_strand_id
1 'polypeptide(L)'
;MIIDAMDILYSGKVEGFCLVSSDSDFTRLAARLRESGMTVIGMGESKTPNSFIAACNKFKYLDILSAADEEEGEEELGKRSSQKKAPAKKTAPQKKAEKEQKADKEQKDSQGKKAQEPVEEPRTSLRTIRRALRTIVRENSDEDNWIIVGKVGNILDKRYPDFDVRNFGFSKLTPFLESLDMFDIQSMKKDGNNFPQMYIRLR
;
A
#
# COMPACT_ATOMS: atom_id res chain seq x y z
N MET A 1 -1.61 -28.21 -7.49
CA MET A 1 -2.09 -27.05 -6.68
C MET A 1 -3.61 -26.86 -6.75
N ILE A 2 -4.29 -26.70 -7.94
CA ILE A 2 -5.75 -26.45 -7.98
C ILE A 2 -6.52 -27.62 -7.38
N ILE A 3 -6.24 -28.86 -7.78
CA ILE A 3 -6.89 -30.06 -7.27
C ILE A 3 -6.70 -30.16 -5.75
N ASP A 4 -5.48 -30.01 -5.26
CA ASP A 4 -5.15 -30.11 -3.84
C ASP A 4 -5.87 -29.04 -3.02
N ALA A 5 -5.97 -27.79 -3.55
CA ALA A 5 -6.70 -26.72 -2.90
C ALA A 5 -8.20 -27.02 -2.81
N MET A 6 -8.79 -27.65 -3.82
CA MET A 6 -10.20 -28.07 -3.81
C MET A 6 -10.42 -29.23 -2.82
N ASP A 7 -9.50 -30.19 -2.74
CA ASP A 7 -9.57 -31.30 -1.76
C ASP A 7 -9.50 -30.74 -0.33
N ILE A 8 -8.61 -29.78 -0.07
CA ILE A 8 -8.51 -29.09 1.23
C ILE A 8 -9.81 -28.33 1.53
N LEU A 9 -10.38 -27.62 0.55
CA LEU A 9 -11.64 -26.88 0.72
C LEU A 9 -12.75 -27.84 1.16
N TYR A 10 -12.92 -28.95 0.46
CA TYR A 10 -13.97 -29.93 0.78
C TYR A 10 -13.72 -30.71 2.07
N SER A 11 -12.48 -30.73 2.57
CA SER A 11 -12.21 -31.33 3.88
C SER A 11 -12.83 -30.57 5.04
N GLY A 12 -13.19 -29.29 4.85
CA GLY A 12 -13.77 -28.40 5.87
C GLY A 12 -12.86 -28.09 7.06
N LYS A 13 -11.53 -28.35 6.92
CA LYS A 13 -10.57 -28.22 8.04
C LYS A 13 -9.85 -26.86 8.09
N VAL A 14 -10.11 -25.97 7.13
CA VAL A 14 -9.42 -24.68 7.03
C VAL A 14 -10.42 -23.54 6.93
N GLU A 15 -10.06 -22.38 7.43
CA GLU A 15 -10.87 -21.15 7.39
C GLU A 15 -10.45 -20.22 6.23
N GLY A 16 -9.30 -20.47 5.62
CA GLY A 16 -8.79 -19.66 4.55
C GLY A 16 -7.58 -20.27 3.85
N PHE A 17 -7.17 -19.61 2.78
CA PHE A 17 -6.06 -20.02 1.91
C PHE A 17 -5.08 -18.88 1.72
N CYS A 18 -3.80 -19.21 1.72
CA CYS A 18 -2.75 -18.32 1.25
C CYS A 18 -2.24 -18.86 -0.08
N LEU A 19 -2.44 -18.10 -1.16
CA LEU A 19 -2.00 -18.44 -2.51
C LEU A 19 -0.74 -17.64 -2.85
N VAL A 20 0.39 -18.32 -2.95
CA VAL A 20 1.68 -17.71 -3.27
C VAL A 20 1.98 -17.94 -4.75
N SER A 21 1.66 -16.97 -5.58
CA SER A 21 1.86 -17.01 -7.03
C SER A 21 1.72 -15.62 -7.65
N SER A 22 2.38 -15.40 -8.79
CA SER A 22 2.20 -14.22 -9.64
C SER A 22 1.47 -14.57 -10.95
N ASP A 23 0.89 -15.78 -11.04
CA ASP A 23 0.26 -16.27 -12.25
C ASP A 23 -1.25 -16.02 -12.24
N SER A 24 -1.76 -15.45 -13.33
CA SER A 24 -3.19 -15.20 -13.56
C SER A 24 -4.05 -16.45 -13.63
N ASP A 25 -3.46 -17.61 -13.92
CA ASP A 25 -4.20 -18.88 -14.03
C ASP A 25 -4.88 -19.28 -12.72
N PHE A 26 -4.37 -18.80 -11.59
CA PHE A 26 -4.98 -19.02 -10.28
C PHE A 26 -6.11 -18.04 -9.92
N THR A 27 -6.44 -17.09 -10.81
CA THR A 27 -7.56 -16.14 -10.60
C THR A 27 -8.88 -16.85 -10.33
N ARG A 28 -9.19 -17.88 -11.13
CA ARG A 28 -10.43 -18.67 -10.97
C ARG A 28 -10.44 -19.47 -9.67
N LEU A 29 -9.28 -19.99 -9.25
CA LEU A 29 -9.16 -20.70 -7.98
C LEU A 29 -9.44 -19.72 -6.82
N ALA A 30 -8.80 -18.56 -6.79
CA ALA A 30 -9.01 -17.54 -5.76
C ALA A 30 -10.49 -17.13 -5.68
N ALA A 31 -11.13 -16.86 -6.81
CA ALA A 31 -12.55 -16.52 -6.87
C ALA A 31 -13.42 -17.66 -6.31
N ARG A 32 -13.17 -18.91 -6.70
CA ARG A 32 -13.93 -20.08 -6.25
C ARG A 32 -13.82 -20.29 -4.74
N LEU A 33 -12.62 -20.15 -4.18
CA LEU A 33 -12.40 -20.26 -2.74
C LEU A 33 -13.17 -19.18 -1.97
N ARG A 34 -13.17 -17.93 -2.47
CA ARG A 34 -13.96 -16.82 -1.87
C ARG A 34 -15.45 -17.06 -1.96
N GLU A 35 -15.97 -17.51 -3.11
CA GLU A 35 -17.37 -17.90 -3.30
C GLU A 35 -17.82 -18.98 -2.32
N SER A 36 -16.90 -19.87 -1.94
CA SER A 36 -17.11 -20.90 -0.93
C SER A 36 -17.01 -20.39 0.53
N GLY A 37 -16.88 -19.06 0.72
CA GLY A 37 -16.81 -18.43 2.05
C GLY A 37 -15.42 -18.43 2.68
N MET A 38 -14.38 -18.84 1.97
CA MET A 38 -13.01 -18.86 2.49
C MET A 38 -12.35 -17.48 2.41
N THR A 39 -11.51 -17.19 3.39
CA THR A 39 -10.61 -16.03 3.32
C THR A 39 -9.42 -16.36 2.43
N VAL A 40 -9.21 -15.59 1.36
CA VAL A 40 -8.11 -15.79 0.42
C VAL A 40 -7.12 -14.65 0.51
N ILE A 41 -5.88 -14.97 0.87
CA ILE A 41 -4.74 -14.05 0.88
C ILE A 41 -3.85 -14.44 -0.29
N GLY A 42 -3.64 -13.50 -1.23
CA GLY A 42 -2.68 -13.66 -2.32
C GLY A 42 -1.32 -13.10 -1.92
N MET A 43 -0.25 -13.74 -2.32
CA MET A 43 1.11 -13.24 -2.24
C MET A 43 1.81 -13.42 -3.57
N GLY A 44 2.49 -12.39 -4.07
CA GLY A 44 3.19 -12.47 -5.34
C GLY A 44 4.07 -11.24 -5.56
N GLU A 45 4.71 -11.20 -6.73
CA GLU A 45 5.56 -10.08 -7.11
C GLU A 45 4.74 -8.88 -7.59
N SER A 46 5.39 -7.71 -7.71
CA SER A 46 4.76 -6.45 -8.19
C SER A 46 4.15 -6.56 -9.59
N LYS A 47 4.63 -7.49 -10.41
CA LYS A 47 4.13 -7.75 -11.77
C LYS A 47 2.87 -8.63 -11.82
N THR A 48 2.33 -9.04 -10.67
CA THR A 48 1.14 -9.89 -10.59
C THR A 48 -0.05 -9.19 -11.24
N PRO A 49 -0.81 -9.84 -12.13
CA PRO A 49 -1.95 -9.25 -12.81
C PRO A 49 -3.07 -8.83 -11.86
N ASN A 50 -3.68 -7.67 -12.15
CA ASN A 50 -4.77 -7.11 -11.35
C ASN A 50 -5.97 -8.05 -11.20
N SER A 51 -6.23 -8.91 -12.20
CA SER A 51 -7.30 -9.93 -12.14
C SER A 51 -7.12 -10.88 -10.95
N PHE A 52 -5.89 -11.35 -10.71
CA PHE A 52 -5.59 -12.23 -9.58
C PHE A 52 -5.63 -11.47 -8.26
N ILE A 53 -5.08 -10.27 -8.21
CA ILE A 53 -5.13 -9.40 -7.02
C ILE A 53 -6.57 -9.14 -6.59
N ALA A 54 -7.44 -8.74 -7.51
CA ALA A 54 -8.85 -8.46 -7.25
C ALA A 54 -9.66 -9.71 -6.85
N ALA A 55 -9.21 -10.90 -7.24
CA ALA A 55 -9.82 -12.16 -6.84
C ALA A 55 -9.52 -12.54 -5.39
N CYS A 56 -8.50 -11.96 -4.74
CA CYS A 56 -8.16 -12.19 -3.34
C CYS A 56 -8.92 -11.25 -2.40
N ASN A 57 -9.03 -11.61 -1.12
CA ASN A 57 -9.50 -10.72 -0.07
C ASN A 57 -8.41 -9.70 0.34
N LYS A 58 -7.15 -10.17 0.37
CA LYS A 58 -5.94 -9.36 0.57
C LYS A 58 -4.85 -9.84 -0.35
N PHE A 59 -3.99 -8.91 -0.77
CA PHE A 59 -2.81 -9.23 -1.56
C PHE A 59 -1.57 -8.58 -0.96
N LYS A 60 -0.47 -9.32 -0.90
CA LYS A 60 0.82 -8.85 -0.38
C LYS A 60 1.90 -9.00 -1.44
N TYR A 61 2.68 -7.95 -1.63
CA TYR A 61 3.83 -7.96 -2.53
C TYR A 61 5.06 -8.49 -1.81
N LEU A 62 5.62 -9.60 -2.28
CA LEU A 62 6.78 -10.26 -1.68
C LEU A 62 8.06 -9.43 -1.79
N ASP A 63 8.23 -8.74 -2.91
CA ASP A 63 9.36 -7.84 -3.18
C ASP A 63 9.42 -6.65 -2.23
N ILE A 64 8.27 -6.20 -1.70
CA ILE A 64 8.21 -5.13 -0.70
C ILE A 64 8.46 -5.67 0.71
N LEU A 65 7.92 -6.85 1.01
CA LEU A 65 8.11 -7.46 2.32
C LEU A 65 9.58 -7.79 2.57
N SER A 66 10.28 -8.35 1.57
CA SER A 66 11.72 -8.64 1.69
C SER A 66 12.57 -7.39 1.90
N ALA A 67 12.24 -6.29 1.22
CA ALA A 67 12.95 -5.02 1.40
C ALA A 67 12.72 -4.40 2.79
N ALA A 68 11.52 -4.56 3.36
CA ALA A 68 11.21 -4.05 4.69
C ALA A 68 11.92 -4.82 5.80
N ASP A 69 12.10 -6.14 5.64
CA ASP A 69 12.81 -6.98 6.62
C ASP A 69 14.31 -6.68 6.64
N GLU A 70 14.90 -6.26 5.51
CA GLU A 70 16.31 -5.84 5.45
C GLU A 70 16.53 -4.52 6.21
N GLU A 71 15.62 -3.54 6.09
CA GLU A 71 15.71 -2.26 6.81
C GLU A 71 15.51 -2.41 8.33
N GLU A 72 14.57 -3.24 8.79
CA GLU A 72 14.39 -3.51 10.23
C GLU A 72 15.57 -4.27 10.83
N GLY A 73 16.26 -5.13 10.07
CA GLY A 73 17.46 -5.84 10.49
C GLY A 73 18.66 -4.91 10.70
N GLU A 74 18.84 -3.88 9.86
CA GLU A 74 19.89 -2.89 9.98
C GLU A 74 19.66 -1.91 11.14
N GLU A 75 18.41 -1.52 11.43
CA GLU A 75 18.09 -0.67 12.58
C GLU A 75 18.32 -1.38 13.92
N GLU A 76 18.06 -2.68 14.05
CA GLU A 76 18.36 -3.43 15.29
C GLU A 76 19.86 -3.61 15.53
N LEU A 77 20.64 -3.83 14.47
CA LEU A 77 22.11 -3.89 14.58
C LEU A 77 22.71 -2.50 14.91
N GLY A 78 22.16 -1.42 14.36
CA GLY A 78 22.61 -0.05 14.62
C GLY A 78 22.38 0.40 16.06
N LYS A 79 21.30 -0.05 16.72
CA LYS A 79 20.98 0.28 18.12
C LYS A 79 21.86 -0.45 19.14
N ARG A 80 22.51 -1.56 18.78
CA ARG A 80 23.43 -2.30 19.66
C ARG A 80 24.87 -1.78 19.61
N SER A 81 25.25 -0.98 18.61
CA SER A 81 26.62 -0.47 18.45
C SER A 81 26.87 0.98 18.89
N SER A 82 25.84 1.72 19.30
CA SER A 82 25.96 3.17 19.62
C SER A 82 26.08 3.53 21.10
N GLN A 83 26.54 2.59 21.95
CA GLN A 83 26.99 2.94 23.29
C GLN A 83 28.51 2.82 23.42
N LYS A 84 29.27 3.72 22.79
CA LYS A 84 30.52 4.26 23.33
C LYS A 84 31.20 5.27 22.36
N LYS A 85 31.38 6.48 22.94
CA LYS A 85 32.33 7.55 22.55
C LYS A 85 31.91 8.62 21.55
N ALA A 86 31.62 9.79 22.10
CA ALA A 86 31.89 11.12 21.51
C ALA A 86 33.29 11.60 21.93
N PRO A 87 33.81 12.77 21.45
CA PRO A 87 33.72 13.46 20.16
C PRO A 87 35.07 13.91 19.59
N ALA A 88 35.16 14.28 18.29
CA ALA A 88 36.09 15.33 17.83
C ALA A 88 35.84 15.79 16.39
N LYS A 89 35.58 17.01 16.27
CA LYS A 89 35.72 18.15 15.36
C LYS A 89 36.47 18.02 14.02
N LYS A 90 35.93 18.84 13.05
CA LYS A 90 36.55 19.59 11.91
C LYS A 90 36.62 18.82 10.57
N THR A 91 36.25 19.34 9.42
CA THR A 91 36.14 20.65 8.76
C THR A 91 35.70 20.39 7.30
N ALA A 92 34.84 21.26 6.76
CA ALA A 92 34.61 21.39 5.32
C ALA A 92 35.83 21.99 4.59
N PRO A 93 35.96 21.96 3.25
CA PRO A 93 35.17 22.84 2.38
C PRO A 93 34.92 22.37 0.92
N GLN A 94 33.80 22.83 0.40
CA GLN A 94 33.52 23.51 -0.88
C GLN A 94 34.45 23.35 -2.11
N LYS A 95 33.81 23.17 -3.26
CA LYS A 95 33.76 24.04 -4.46
C LYS A 95 33.22 23.29 -5.67
N LYS A 96 32.14 23.85 -6.23
CA LYS A 96 31.99 24.69 -7.45
C LYS A 96 32.22 23.90 -8.73
N ALA A 97 31.44 23.92 -9.69
CA ALA A 97 30.57 24.81 -10.42
C ALA A 97 30.53 24.42 -11.91
N GLU A 98 29.42 24.72 -12.48
CA GLU A 98 29.19 25.33 -13.81
C GLU A 98 29.31 24.39 -15.02
N LYS A 99 28.47 24.44 -15.97
CA LYS A 99 27.59 25.36 -16.69
C LYS A 99 27.14 24.72 -18.00
N GLU A 100 25.94 24.99 -18.36
CA GLU A 100 25.40 25.55 -19.61
C GLU A 100 25.41 24.66 -20.86
N GLN A 101 24.34 24.59 -21.51
CA GLN A 101 23.40 25.35 -22.28
C GLN A 101 22.99 24.65 -23.58
N LYS A 102 21.77 24.78 -23.88
CA LYS A 102 20.95 25.25 -25.03
C LYS A 102 20.60 24.20 -26.08
N ALA A 103 19.33 24.00 -26.16
CA ALA A 103 18.30 24.68 -27.00
C ALA A 103 18.23 24.18 -28.45
N ASP A 104 17.09 23.78 -28.86
CA ASP A 104 16.19 24.29 -29.83
C ASP A 104 15.69 23.34 -30.94
N LYS A 105 14.37 23.47 -31.11
CA LYS A 105 13.50 23.38 -32.30
C LYS A 105 12.98 22.03 -32.78
N GLU A 106 11.68 21.92 -32.53
CA GLU A 106 10.53 22.00 -33.46
C GLU A 106 10.65 21.23 -34.78
N GLN A 107 9.77 20.31 -35.02
CA GLN A 107 8.57 20.35 -35.88
C GLN A 107 8.07 18.96 -36.27
N LYS A 108 6.75 18.78 -36.01
CA LYS A 108 5.73 18.17 -36.87
C LYS A 108 6.06 16.92 -37.70
N ASP A 109 5.38 15.82 -37.51
CA ASP A 109 4.11 15.61 -38.23
C ASP A 109 3.35 14.36 -37.70
N SER A 110 2.07 14.48 -37.84
CA SER A 110 0.98 13.58 -37.56
C SER A 110 1.09 12.21 -38.26
N GLN A 111 0.75 11.15 -37.55
CA GLN A 111 -0.27 10.13 -37.84
C GLN A 111 0.05 8.79 -37.20
N GLY A 112 -0.92 8.27 -36.51
CA GLY A 112 -0.90 6.89 -36.00
C GLY A 112 -1.37 6.77 -34.57
N LYS A 113 -2.63 7.08 -34.27
CA LYS A 113 -3.33 6.60 -33.10
C LYS A 113 -3.40 5.07 -33.14
N LYS A 114 -2.37 4.39 -32.66
CA LYS A 114 -2.53 3.10 -32.03
C LYS A 114 -2.88 3.42 -30.57
N ALA A 115 -4.10 3.09 -30.19
CA ALA A 115 -4.49 3.02 -28.80
C ALA A 115 -3.46 2.13 -28.08
N GLN A 116 -2.54 2.75 -27.38
CA GLN A 116 -1.79 2.07 -26.33
C GLN A 116 -2.82 1.83 -25.25
N GLU A 117 -3.21 0.57 -25.09
CA GLU A 117 -3.82 0.08 -23.87
C GLU A 117 -2.96 0.62 -22.72
N PRO A 118 -3.55 1.24 -21.69
CA PRO A 118 -2.78 1.67 -20.54
C PRO A 118 -2.11 0.41 -19.98
N VAL A 119 -0.79 0.39 -19.97
CA VAL A 119 -0.02 -0.58 -19.17
C VAL A 119 -0.48 -0.32 -17.74
N GLU A 120 -1.43 -1.13 -17.27
CA GLU A 120 -1.92 -1.07 -15.89
C GLU A 120 -0.73 -1.36 -14.98
N GLU A 121 -0.26 -0.33 -14.29
CA GLU A 121 0.70 -0.53 -13.22
C GLU A 121 0.08 -1.54 -12.24
N PRO A 122 0.78 -2.62 -11.89
CA PRO A 122 0.22 -3.71 -11.07
C PRO A 122 -0.11 -3.30 -9.63
N ARG A 123 0.20 -2.09 -9.23
CA ARG A 123 -0.05 -1.56 -7.87
C ARG A 123 -1.10 -0.47 -7.89
N THR A 124 -1.97 -0.46 -6.88
CA THR A 124 -2.91 0.64 -6.71
C THR A 124 -2.14 1.95 -6.51
N SER A 125 -2.27 2.90 -7.44
CA SER A 125 -1.50 4.13 -7.46
C SER A 125 -1.87 5.07 -6.30
N LEU A 126 -0.91 5.86 -5.81
CA LEU A 126 -1.14 6.88 -4.77
C LEU A 126 -2.27 7.85 -5.16
N ARG A 127 -2.41 8.16 -6.46
CA ARG A 127 -3.47 9.02 -6.99
C ARG A 127 -4.86 8.40 -6.79
N THR A 128 -4.98 7.11 -7.02
CA THR A 128 -6.21 6.34 -6.80
C THR A 128 -6.56 6.31 -5.32
N ILE A 129 -5.59 6.03 -4.45
CA ILE A 129 -5.77 6.01 -3.00
C ILE A 129 -6.18 7.39 -2.48
N ARG A 130 -5.54 8.48 -2.91
CA ARG A 130 -5.95 9.85 -2.55
C ARG A 130 -7.40 10.15 -2.90
N ARG A 131 -7.84 9.74 -4.10
CA ARG A 131 -9.23 9.91 -4.53
C ARG A 131 -10.18 9.09 -3.67
N ALA A 132 -9.84 7.82 -3.42
CA ALA A 132 -10.64 6.92 -2.59
C ALA A 132 -10.78 7.45 -1.16
N LEU A 133 -9.69 7.91 -0.54
CA LEU A 133 -9.71 8.48 0.80
C LEU A 133 -10.63 9.69 0.90
N ARG A 134 -10.60 10.63 -0.07
CA ARG A 134 -11.52 11.77 -0.10
C ARG A 134 -12.99 11.31 -0.13
N THR A 135 -13.29 10.32 -0.96
CA THR A 135 -14.64 9.77 -1.07
C THR A 135 -15.06 9.09 0.22
N ILE A 136 -14.19 8.23 0.79
CA ILE A 136 -14.47 7.50 2.04
C ILE A 136 -14.73 8.47 3.19
N VAL A 137 -13.88 9.47 3.37
CA VAL A 137 -14.05 10.45 4.46
C VAL A 137 -15.36 11.23 4.26
N ARG A 138 -15.66 11.68 3.04
CA ARG A 138 -16.88 12.45 2.75
C ARG A 138 -18.17 11.62 2.96
N GLU A 139 -18.14 10.33 2.63
CA GLU A 139 -19.32 9.45 2.72
C GLU A 139 -19.55 8.87 4.11
N ASN A 140 -18.52 8.79 4.95
CA ASN A 140 -18.56 8.04 6.21
C ASN A 140 -18.22 8.87 7.45
N SER A 141 -17.99 10.17 7.31
CA SER A 141 -17.80 11.09 8.43
C SER A 141 -19.12 11.31 9.19
N ASP A 142 -18.99 11.70 10.45
CA ASP A 142 -20.09 12.09 11.31
C ASP A 142 -20.58 13.53 11.00
N GLU A 143 -21.52 14.04 11.81
CA GLU A 143 -22.08 15.40 11.67
C GLU A 143 -21.00 16.50 11.76
N ASP A 144 -19.92 16.25 12.48
CA ASP A 144 -18.77 17.17 12.64
C ASP A 144 -17.70 16.96 11.55
N ASN A 145 -17.98 16.15 10.52
CA ASN A 145 -17.06 15.75 9.44
C ASN A 145 -15.85 14.94 9.91
N TRP A 146 -15.90 14.31 11.09
CA TRP A 146 -14.85 13.44 11.60
C TRP A 146 -15.14 11.97 11.35
N ILE A 147 -14.09 11.20 11.05
CA ILE A 147 -14.15 9.73 10.92
C ILE A 147 -12.96 9.10 11.63
N ILE A 148 -13.18 7.94 12.25
CA ILE A 148 -12.11 7.17 12.91
C ILE A 148 -11.16 6.60 11.88
N VAL A 149 -9.84 6.79 12.07
CA VAL A 149 -8.78 6.28 11.19
C VAL A 149 -8.91 4.78 10.94
N GLY A 150 -9.24 3.99 11.99
CA GLY A 150 -9.46 2.55 11.85
C GLY A 150 -10.62 2.19 10.91
N LYS A 151 -11.72 2.96 10.91
CA LYS A 151 -12.83 2.76 9.97
C LYS A 151 -12.39 3.01 8.52
N VAL A 152 -11.57 4.05 8.31
CA VAL A 152 -11.01 4.36 6.99
C VAL A 152 -10.12 3.22 6.49
N GLY A 153 -9.22 2.71 7.37
CA GLY A 153 -8.38 1.55 7.04
C GLY A 153 -9.18 0.33 6.62
N ASN A 154 -10.22 -0.02 7.41
CA ASN A 154 -11.09 -1.16 7.10
C ASN A 154 -11.82 -1.02 5.75
N ILE A 155 -12.25 0.19 5.39
CA ILE A 155 -12.91 0.43 4.10
C ILE A 155 -11.91 0.35 2.96
N LEU A 156 -10.69 0.88 3.13
CA LEU A 156 -9.62 0.78 2.15
C LEU A 156 -9.23 -0.67 1.89
N ASP A 157 -9.01 -1.46 2.93
CA ASP A 157 -8.67 -2.89 2.85
C ASP A 157 -9.71 -3.69 2.05
N LYS A 158 -11.01 -3.36 2.24
CA LYS A 158 -12.10 -4.02 1.50
C LYS A 158 -12.19 -3.59 0.05
N ARG A 159 -11.87 -2.32 -0.26
CA ARG A 159 -11.99 -1.75 -1.61
C ARG A 159 -10.77 -2.01 -2.47
N TYR A 160 -9.58 -2.08 -1.86
CA TYR A 160 -8.29 -2.26 -2.51
C TYR A 160 -7.53 -3.41 -1.82
N PRO A 161 -7.64 -4.65 -2.34
CA PRO A 161 -7.02 -5.82 -1.71
C PRO A 161 -5.50 -5.75 -1.60
N ASP A 162 -4.86 -5.00 -2.51
CA ASP A 162 -3.41 -4.75 -2.56
C ASP A 162 -2.96 -3.54 -1.74
N PHE A 163 -3.89 -2.81 -1.11
CA PHE A 163 -3.54 -1.65 -0.30
C PHE A 163 -2.75 -2.09 0.94
N ASP A 164 -1.54 -1.59 1.04
CA ASP A 164 -0.71 -1.64 2.24
C ASP A 164 0.10 -0.34 2.31
N VAL A 165 0.16 0.27 3.48
CA VAL A 165 0.93 1.49 3.71
C VAL A 165 2.42 1.30 3.48
N ARG A 166 2.92 0.06 3.60
CA ARG A 166 4.31 -0.33 3.31
C ARG A 166 4.65 -0.15 1.83
N ASN A 167 3.68 -0.33 0.94
CA ASN A 167 3.83 -0.07 -0.50
C ASN A 167 4.19 1.40 -0.80
N PHE A 168 3.97 2.29 0.17
CA PHE A 168 4.24 3.73 0.09
C PHE A 168 5.36 4.18 1.04
N GLY A 169 6.10 3.23 1.65
CA GLY A 169 7.22 3.50 2.55
C GLY A 169 6.82 3.88 3.99
N PHE A 170 5.61 3.53 4.42
CA PHE A 170 5.14 3.82 5.77
C PHE A 170 4.85 2.55 6.56
N SER A 171 5.22 2.52 7.84
CA SER A 171 4.92 1.39 8.74
C SER A 171 3.51 1.42 9.33
N LYS A 172 2.85 2.61 9.37
CA LYS A 172 1.52 2.80 9.97
C LYS A 172 0.65 3.71 9.10
N LEU A 173 -0.70 3.53 9.23
CA LEU A 173 -1.67 4.29 8.46
C LEU A 173 -1.68 5.79 8.82
N THR A 174 -1.50 6.16 10.10
CA THR A 174 -1.53 7.56 10.54
C THR A 174 -0.42 8.40 9.90
N PRO A 175 0.87 8.03 9.95
CA PRO A 175 1.93 8.76 9.25
C PRO A 175 1.71 8.85 7.74
N PHE A 176 1.16 7.80 7.13
CA PHE A 176 0.80 7.82 5.71
C PHE A 176 -0.27 8.89 5.42
N LEU A 177 -1.32 8.97 6.23
CA LEU A 177 -2.38 9.98 6.08
C LEU A 177 -1.85 11.40 6.30
N GLU A 178 -0.94 11.61 7.26
CA GLU A 178 -0.26 12.88 7.51
C GLU A 178 0.54 13.33 6.30
N SER A 179 1.27 12.41 5.65
CA SER A 179 2.10 12.71 4.48
C SER A 179 1.31 13.18 3.26
N LEU A 180 0.01 12.89 3.22
CA LEU A 180 -0.86 13.30 2.12
C LEU A 180 -1.24 14.79 2.17
N ASP A 181 -1.07 15.45 3.32
CA ASP A 181 -1.38 16.87 3.58
C ASP A 181 -2.81 17.30 3.16
N MET A 182 -3.76 16.38 3.28
CA MET A 182 -5.17 16.59 2.90
C MET A 182 -6.11 16.52 4.09
N PHE A 183 -5.60 16.10 5.24
CA PHE A 183 -6.40 15.78 6.41
C PHE A 183 -5.94 16.53 7.64
N ASP A 184 -6.89 16.92 8.48
CA ASP A 184 -6.64 17.25 9.87
C ASP A 184 -6.77 15.96 10.68
N ILE A 185 -5.78 15.65 11.52
CA ILE A 185 -5.75 14.45 12.34
C ILE A 185 -5.72 14.85 13.80
N GLN A 186 -6.64 14.33 14.60
CA GLN A 186 -6.73 14.61 16.02
C GLN A 186 -7.00 13.34 16.83
N SER A 187 -6.41 13.29 18.02
CA SER A 187 -6.70 12.27 19.02
C SER A 187 -7.84 12.76 19.91
N MET A 188 -8.99 12.10 19.82
CA MET A 188 -10.18 12.48 20.59
C MET A 188 -10.72 11.27 21.38
N LYS A 189 -11.29 11.57 22.56
CA LYS A 189 -12.15 10.63 23.29
C LYS A 189 -13.58 11.03 22.98
N LYS A 190 -14.31 10.20 22.23
CA LYS A 190 -15.76 10.36 22.05
C LYS A 190 -16.51 9.45 23.02
N ASP A 191 -17.73 9.88 23.35
CA ASP A 191 -18.57 9.27 24.37
C ASP A 191 -18.66 7.75 24.29
N GLY A 192 -18.41 7.09 25.43
CA GLY A 192 -18.48 5.63 25.59
C GLY A 192 -17.14 4.90 25.41
N ASN A 193 -16.08 5.54 24.98
CA ASN A 193 -14.77 4.89 24.79
C ASN A 193 -13.72 5.52 25.72
N ASN A 194 -13.22 4.75 26.68
CA ASN A 194 -12.21 5.21 27.65
C ASN A 194 -10.82 5.46 27.02
N PHE A 195 -10.61 5.03 25.77
CA PHE A 195 -9.33 5.15 25.08
C PHE A 195 -9.39 6.24 24.00
N PRO A 196 -8.35 7.08 23.87
CA PRO A 196 -8.27 8.06 22.80
C PRO A 196 -8.14 7.35 21.46
N GLN A 197 -8.95 7.77 20.49
CA GLN A 197 -8.91 7.27 19.11
C GLN A 197 -8.49 8.38 18.17
N MET A 198 -7.81 7.99 17.08
CA MET A 198 -7.41 8.92 16.04
C MET A 198 -8.57 9.14 15.08
N TYR A 199 -8.92 10.41 14.89
CA TYR A 199 -9.93 10.86 13.95
C TYR A 199 -9.30 11.70 12.85
N ILE A 200 -9.89 11.65 11.67
CA ILE A 200 -9.50 12.48 10.53
C ILE A 200 -10.69 13.20 9.94
N ARG A 201 -10.43 14.38 9.36
CA ARG A 201 -11.38 15.10 8.50
C ARG A 201 -10.64 15.72 7.32
N LEU A 202 -11.37 16.02 6.26
CA LEU A 202 -10.84 16.78 5.12
C LEU A 202 -10.61 18.24 5.54
N ARG A 203 -9.46 18.79 5.10
CA ARG A 203 -9.19 20.23 5.18
C ARG A 203 -10.03 21.02 4.22
#